data_8c6c245f7e3e1746354c952b3ca59942
#
_entry.id   8c6c245f7e3e1746354c952b3ca59942
#
_cell.length_a   1.000
_cell.length_b   1.000
_cell.length_c   1.000
_cell.angle_alpha   90.00
_cell.angle_beta   90.00
_cell.angle_gamma   90.00
#
_symmetry.space_group_name_H-M   'P 1'
#
loop_
_entity.id
_entity.type
_entity.pdbx_description
1 polymer ?
#
loop_
_entity_poly.entity_id
_entity_poly.type
_entity_poly.pdbx_seq_one_letter_code
_entity_poly.pdbx_strand_id
1 'polypeptide(L)'
;NIEFVVGNNDLDFYRFLNENGGLPDIITCCRFSLHDASPLKDSLMDLSTTNAAGAVYDTYLNNFKNEDGSVNWLPVCADAHGFVVNKDLFEKYDIPLPTDYESFVSACQAFDKVGIRGFSADYSYDYTCMETLQGLSASELSSAAGRKWRTAYSDPDNTEKEGLDSTVWPEAFERLEQFIKDTGLGL
;
A
#
# COMPACT_ATOMS: atom_id res chain seq x y z
N ASN A 1 32.77 -12.58 2.84
CA ASN A 1 31.92 -13.45 2.02
C ASN A 1 30.50 -13.27 2.46
N ILE A 2 29.57 -13.22 1.52
CA ILE A 2 28.12 -13.20 1.76
C ILE A 2 27.60 -14.56 1.29
N GLU A 3 26.86 -15.26 2.14
CA GLU A 3 26.17 -16.48 1.81
C GLU A 3 24.67 -16.17 1.71
N PHE A 4 24.05 -16.53 0.58
CA PHE A 4 22.62 -16.34 0.38
C PHE A 4 21.89 -17.62 0.82
N VAL A 5 21.02 -17.46 1.80
CA VAL A 5 20.15 -18.54 2.27
C VAL A 5 18.77 -18.36 1.66
N VAL A 6 18.26 -19.39 1.03
CA VAL A 6 16.89 -19.41 0.53
C VAL A 6 15.94 -19.53 1.71
N GLY A 7 15.11 -18.53 1.91
CA GLY A 7 14.12 -18.45 2.97
C GLY A 7 12.79 -17.92 2.50
N ASN A 8 11.90 -17.72 3.43
CA ASN A 8 10.67 -16.99 3.21
C ASN A 8 10.93 -15.49 3.47
N ASN A 9 10.21 -14.59 2.82
CA ASN A 9 10.22 -13.15 3.09
C ASN A 9 9.09 -12.71 4.04
N ASP A 10 8.50 -13.65 4.74
CA ASP A 10 7.41 -13.46 5.69
C ASP A 10 7.96 -13.12 7.08
N LEU A 11 7.32 -12.18 7.77
CA LEU A 11 7.71 -11.75 9.11
C LEU A 11 7.59 -12.88 10.14
N ASP A 12 6.56 -13.72 10.05
CA ASP A 12 6.35 -14.83 10.98
C ASP A 12 7.44 -15.89 10.86
N PHE A 13 7.99 -16.09 9.66
CA PHE A 13 9.14 -16.95 9.46
C PHE A 13 10.37 -16.43 10.23
N TYR A 14 10.64 -15.13 10.17
CA TYR A 14 11.77 -14.55 10.90
C TYR A 14 11.54 -14.51 12.41
N ARG A 15 10.32 -14.35 12.87
CA ARG A 15 9.97 -14.52 14.29
C ARG A 15 10.29 -15.92 14.78
N PHE A 16 9.86 -16.94 14.02
CA PHE A 16 10.16 -18.34 14.34
C PHE A 16 11.67 -18.59 14.38
N LEU A 17 12.45 -18.09 13.42
CA LEU A 17 13.90 -18.23 13.41
C LEU A 17 14.55 -17.53 14.62
N ASN A 18 14.08 -16.34 14.97
CA ASN A 18 14.58 -15.59 16.13
C ASN A 18 14.39 -16.36 17.44
N GLU A 19 13.21 -16.92 17.64
CA GLU A 19 12.89 -17.73 18.83
C GLU A 19 13.73 -19.01 18.93
N ASN A 20 14.19 -19.54 17.81
CA ASN A 20 14.99 -20.77 17.74
C ASN A 20 16.50 -20.52 17.53
N GLY A 21 16.95 -19.26 17.62
CA GLY A 21 18.38 -18.91 17.50
C GLY A 21 18.94 -19.06 16.08
N GLY A 22 18.09 -19.06 15.06
CA GLY A 22 18.47 -19.25 13.66
C GLY A 22 18.34 -18.00 12.79
N LEU A 23 18.23 -16.79 13.39
CA LEU A 23 18.07 -15.55 12.62
C LEU A 23 19.35 -15.26 11.82
N PRO A 24 19.26 -15.04 10.48
CA PRO A 24 20.40 -14.63 9.66
C PRO A 24 20.93 -13.24 10.04
N ASP A 25 22.18 -12.94 9.68
CA ASP A 25 22.79 -11.62 9.93
C ASP A 25 22.08 -10.48 9.19
N ILE A 26 21.51 -10.77 8.01
CA ILE A 26 20.73 -9.83 7.20
C ILE A 26 19.45 -10.54 6.76
N ILE A 27 18.32 -9.91 6.99
CA ILE A 27 17.01 -10.41 6.59
C ILE A 27 16.32 -9.42 5.64
N THR A 28 15.48 -9.95 4.75
CA THR A 28 14.60 -9.15 3.91
C THR A 28 13.15 -9.58 4.14
N CYS A 29 12.28 -8.63 4.32
CA CYS A 29 10.87 -8.89 4.56
C CYS A 29 10.01 -7.96 3.70
N CYS A 30 8.83 -8.39 3.30
CA CYS A 30 7.90 -7.55 2.59
C CYS A 30 6.56 -7.43 3.32
N ARG A 31 5.94 -6.26 3.21
CA ARG A 31 4.57 -5.97 3.66
C ARG A 31 4.33 -6.30 5.14
N PHE A 32 4.94 -5.53 6.02
CA PHE A 32 4.70 -5.62 7.46
C PHE A 32 4.44 -4.23 8.05
N SER A 33 3.78 -4.18 9.21
CA SER A 33 3.74 -2.99 10.04
C SER A 33 4.87 -3.02 11.07
N LEU A 34 5.33 -1.85 11.54
CA LEU A 34 6.32 -1.79 12.62
C LEU A 34 5.81 -2.45 13.91
N HIS A 35 4.51 -2.37 14.15
CA HIS A 35 3.89 -3.08 15.27
C HIS A 35 4.08 -4.58 15.15
N ASP A 36 3.81 -5.17 13.98
CA ASP A 36 4.00 -6.60 13.74
C ASP A 36 5.48 -7.02 13.83
N ALA A 37 6.40 -6.11 13.48
CA ALA A 37 7.84 -6.34 13.57
C ALA A 37 8.41 -6.13 14.99
N SER A 38 7.63 -5.58 15.91
CA SER A 38 8.10 -5.25 17.28
C SER A 38 8.75 -6.41 18.04
N PRO A 39 8.32 -7.70 17.93
CA PRO A 39 8.98 -8.82 18.58
C PRO A 39 10.42 -9.08 18.10
N LEU A 40 10.80 -8.56 16.94
CA LEU A 40 12.16 -8.68 16.40
C LEU A 40 13.05 -7.50 16.79
N LYS A 41 12.51 -6.42 17.31
CA LYS A 41 13.23 -5.17 17.56
C LYS A 41 14.51 -5.36 18.35
N ASP A 42 14.44 -6.10 19.45
CA ASP A 42 15.60 -6.30 20.35
C ASP A 42 16.69 -7.20 19.75
N SER A 43 16.35 -7.94 18.70
CA SER A 43 17.29 -8.83 17.98
C SER A 43 17.91 -8.16 16.76
N LEU A 44 17.43 -6.95 16.38
CA LEU A 44 17.88 -6.22 15.22
C LEU A 44 18.72 -5.00 15.62
N MET A 45 19.74 -4.72 14.83
CA MET A 45 20.61 -3.55 15.01
C MET A 45 19.83 -2.25 14.76
N ASP A 46 20.08 -1.21 15.55
CA ASP A 46 19.67 0.15 15.21
C ASP A 46 20.52 0.70 14.06
N LEU A 47 19.88 0.99 12.96
CA LEU A 47 20.51 1.48 11.73
C LEU A 47 20.42 3.01 11.60
N SER A 48 19.77 3.71 12.53
CA SER A 48 19.43 5.15 12.43
C SER A 48 20.64 6.06 12.15
N THR A 49 21.83 5.68 12.61
CA THR A 49 23.08 6.44 12.44
C THR A 49 23.98 5.92 11.32
N THR A 50 23.53 4.95 10.55
CA THR A 50 24.33 4.33 9.48
C THR A 50 24.29 5.17 8.20
N ASN A 51 25.32 5.03 7.37
CA ASN A 51 25.34 5.63 6.03
C ASN A 51 24.20 5.08 5.15
N ALA A 52 23.77 3.85 5.39
CA ALA A 52 22.66 3.24 4.66
C ALA A 52 21.34 3.97 4.97
N ALA A 53 21.05 4.27 6.23
CA ALA A 53 19.89 5.08 6.61
C ALA A 53 19.98 6.50 6.04
N GLY A 54 21.16 7.12 6.06
CA GLY A 54 21.39 8.45 5.48
C GLY A 54 21.23 8.52 3.97
N ALA A 55 21.21 7.39 3.27
CA ALA A 55 20.94 7.32 1.82
C ALA A 55 19.45 7.20 1.47
N VAL A 56 18.60 6.96 2.47
CA VAL A 56 17.14 6.85 2.29
C VAL A 56 16.48 8.21 2.50
N TYR A 57 15.55 8.59 1.64
CA TYR A 57 14.78 9.81 1.83
C TYR A 57 13.95 9.75 3.12
N ASP A 58 13.91 10.84 3.86
CA ASP A 58 13.19 10.95 5.14
C ASP A 58 11.73 10.51 5.06
N THR A 59 11.06 10.82 3.93
CA THR A 59 9.67 10.44 3.71
C THR A 59 9.45 8.92 3.80
N TYR A 60 10.41 8.14 3.32
CA TYR A 60 10.33 6.68 3.42
C TYR A 60 10.87 6.18 4.76
N LEU A 61 11.97 6.75 5.24
CA LEU A 61 12.62 6.34 6.48
C LEU A 61 11.70 6.53 7.70
N ASN A 62 10.91 7.61 7.72
CA ASN A 62 10.00 7.91 8.81
C ASN A 62 8.91 6.85 9.01
N ASN A 63 8.58 6.05 7.99
CA ASN A 63 7.66 4.93 8.11
C ASN A 63 8.25 3.73 8.88
N PHE A 64 9.58 3.72 9.07
CA PHE A 64 10.32 2.65 9.75
C PHE A 64 10.94 3.13 11.08
N LYS A 65 10.60 4.33 11.52
CA LYS A 65 11.10 4.90 12.77
C LYS A 65 10.25 4.43 13.94
N ASN A 66 10.88 3.80 14.91
CA ASN A 66 10.25 3.45 16.17
C ASN A 66 9.96 4.70 17.03
N GLU A 67 9.15 4.57 18.06
CA GLU A 67 8.82 5.68 18.98
C GLU A 67 10.04 6.29 19.66
N ASP A 68 11.06 5.48 19.95
CA ASP A 68 12.33 5.92 20.53
C ASP A 68 13.30 6.55 19.51
N GLY A 69 12.89 6.63 18.24
CA GLY A 69 13.67 7.18 17.14
C GLY A 69 14.66 6.19 16.49
N SER A 70 14.78 4.97 16.99
CA SER A 70 15.60 3.91 16.36
C SER A 70 14.97 3.43 15.04
N VAL A 71 15.80 2.87 14.16
CA VAL A 71 15.41 2.33 12.87
C VAL A 71 16.03 0.96 12.70
N ASN A 72 15.25 -0.09 12.68
CA ASN A 72 15.73 -1.45 12.50
C ASN A 72 15.55 -1.99 11.08
N TRP A 73 14.77 -1.29 10.26
CA TRP A 73 14.43 -1.69 8.90
C TRP A 73 14.69 -0.54 7.93
N LEU A 74 15.28 -0.86 6.78
CA LEU A 74 15.48 0.11 5.70
C LEU A 74 14.69 -0.33 4.46
N PRO A 75 13.92 0.57 3.83
CA PRO A 75 13.29 0.28 2.55
C PRO A 75 14.35 0.10 1.47
N VAL A 76 14.25 -0.97 0.70
CA VAL A 76 15.15 -1.24 -0.43
C VAL A 76 14.54 -0.88 -1.78
N CYS A 77 13.20 -0.81 -1.84
CA CYS A 77 12.44 -0.39 -3.02
C CYS A 77 11.09 0.20 -2.59
N ALA A 78 10.45 0.87 -3.51
CA ALA A 78 9.07 1.34 -3.37
C ALA A 78 8.30 0.97 -4.63
N ASP A 79 7.08 0.49 -4.44
CA ASP A 79 6.14 0.23 -5.50
C ASP A 79 5.20 1.42 -5.67
N ALA A 80 4.82 1.70 -6.91
CA ALA A 80 3.79 2.69 -7.23
C ALA A 80 2.54 1.95 -7.72
N HIS A 81 1.42 2.19 -7.05
CA HIS A 81 0.12 1.69 -7.47
C HIS A 81 -0.63 2.78 -8.23
N GLY A 82 -1.25 2.41 -9.33
CA GLY A 82 -1.97 3.34 -10.17
C GLY A 82 -2.53 2.68 -11.42
N PHE A 83 -3.12 3.48 -12.29
CA PHE A 83 -3.64 3.01 -13.56
C PHE A 83 -2.57 3.00 -14.63
N VAL A 84 -2.45 1.89 -15.34
CA VAL A 84 -1.62 1.76 -16.52
C VAL A 84 -2.50 2.04 -17.74
N VAL A 85 -2.07 2.96 -18.60
CA VAL A 85 -2.81 3.33 -19.81
C VAL A 85 -2.04 2.89 -21.07
N ASN A 86 -2.77 2.33 -22.04
CA ASN A 86 -2.23 2.00 -23.35
C ASN A 86 -2.37 3.22 -24.27
N LYS A 87 -1.33 4.06 -24.35
CA LYS A 87 -1.34 5.29 -25.14
C LYS A 87 -1.63 5.08 -26.61
N ASP A 88 -1.14 3.98 -27.21
CA ASP A 88 -1.34 3.69 -28.62
C ASP A 88 -2.83 3.47 -28.96
N LEU A 89 -3.60 2.91 -28.00
CA LEU A 89 -5.06 2.78 -28.15
C LEU A 89 -5.76 4.14 -28.07
N PHE A 90 -5.34 4.99 -27.15
CA PHE A 90 -5.88 6.35 -27.05
C PHE A 90 -5.67 7.13 -28.35
N GLU A 91 -4.44 7.11 -28.91
CA GLU A 91 -4.10 7.76 -30.18
C GLU A 91 -4.87 7.13 -31.35
N LYS A 92 -4.93 5.80 -31.43
CA LYS A 92 -5.59 5.07 -32.52
C LYS A 92 -7.06 5.41 -32.67
N TYR A 93 -7.76 5.62 -31.53
CA TYR A 93 -9.20 5.87 -31.51
C TYR A 93 -9.54 7.34 -31.28
N ASP A 94 -8.55 8.24 -31.28
CA ASP A 94 -8.71 9.68 -31.05
C ASP A 94 -9.46 9.97 -29.72
N ILE A 95 -9.13 9.20 -28.68
CA ILE A 95 -9.69 9.37 -27.33
C ILE A 95 -8.68 10.16 -26.51
N PRO A 96 -9.05 11.31 -25.89
CA PRO A 96 -8.15 12.07 -25.05
C PRO A 96 -7.70 11.28 -23.81
N LEU A 97 -6.42 11.45 -23.41
CA LEU A 97 -5.94 10.92 -22.14
C LEU A 97 -6.68 11.59 -20.97
N PRO A 98 -7.18 10.82 -19.99
CA PRO A 98 -7.91 11.38 -18.86
C PRO A 98 -7.01 12.20 -17.94
N THR A 99 -7.57 13.29 -17.40
CA THR A 99 -6.90 14.18 -16.43
C THR A 99 -7.63 14.25 -15.09
N ASP A 100 -8.84 13.72 -15.04
CA ASP A 100 -9.71 13.67 -13.87
C ASP A 100 -10.64 12.44 -13.94
N TYR A 101 -11.46 12.25 -12.92
CA TYR A 101 -12.38 11.11 -12.85
C TYR A 101 -13.42 11.12 -13.98
N GLU A 102 -14.01 12.26 -14.29
CA GLU A 102 -15.06 12.38 -15.31
C GLU A 102 -14.51 12.04 -16.71
N SER A 103 -13.33 12.56 -17.04
CA SER A 103 -12.65 12.24 -18.31
C SER A 103 -12.19 10.79 -18.36
N PHE A 104 -11.83 10.20 -17.22
CA PHE A 104 -11.49 8.78 -17.13
C PHE A 104 -12.71 7.90 -17.43
N VAL A 105 -13.85 8.16 -16.82
CA VAL A 105 -15.11 7.44 -17.09
C VAL A 105 -15.54 7.62 -18.56
N SER A 106 -15.42 8.84 -19.08
CA SER A 106 -15.73 9.14 -20.48
C SER A 106 -14.85 8.35 -21.45
N ALA A 107 -13.55 8.21 -21.13
CA ALA A 107 -12.61 7.42 -21.94
C ALA A 107 -12.99 5.93 -21.90
N CYS A 108 -13.33 5.38 -20.72
CA CYS A 108 -13.81 3.99 -20.60
C CYS A 108 -15.01 3.73 -21.48
N GLN A 109 -16.02 4.61 -21.41
CA GLN A 109 -17.24 4.51 -22.23
C GLN A 109 -16.98 4.68 -23.72
N ALA A 110 -16.00 5.50 -24.10
CA ALA A 110 -15.62 5.68 -25.50
C ALA A 110 -14.98 4.41 -26.07
N PHE A 111 -14.13 3.73 -25.31
CA PHE A 111 -13.55 2.45 -25.69
C PHE A 111 -14.61 1.34 -25.80
N ASP A 112 -15.55 1.28 -24.86
CA ASP A 112 -16.65 0.30 -24.91
C ASP A 112 -17.49 0.44 -26.18
N LYS A 113 -17.75 1.68 -26.65
CA LYS A 113 -18.48 1.94 -27.91
C LYS A 113 -17.77 1.39 -29.16
N VAL A 114 -16.46 1.26 -29.12
CA VAL A 114 -15.66 0.69 -30.23
C VAL A 114 -15.32 -0.79 -30.00
N GLY A 115 -15.94 -1.42 -29.01
CA GLY A 115 -15.80 -2.86 -28.72
C GLY A 115 -14.51 -3.21 -27.98
N ILE A 116 -13.86 -2.26 -27.36
CA ILE A 116 -12.68 -2.46 -26.50
C ILE A 116 -13.10 -2.22 -25.06
N ARG A 117 -12.77 -3.14 -24.15
CA ARG A 117 -13.03 -2.92 -22.74
C ARG A 117 -12.25 -1.70 -22.26
N GLY A 118 -12.96 -0.66 -21.78
CA GLY A 118 -12.36 0.60 -21.39
C GLY A 118 -11.50 0.51 -20.12
N PHE A 119 -11.89 -0.38 -19.20
CA PHE A 119 -11.14 -0.62 -17.96
C PHE A 119 -11.12 -2.11 -17.62
N SER A 120 -10.00 -2.58 -17.07
CA SER A 120 -9.85 -3.93 -16.57
C SER A 120 -9.06 -3.91 -15.26
N ALA A 121 -9.54 -4.65 -14.27
CA ALA A 121 -8.86 -4.89 -13.02
C ALA A 121 -9.07 -6.34 -12.60
N ASP A 122 -8.09 -6.89 -11.90
CA ASP A 122 -8.20 -8.21 -11.30
C ASP A 122 -8.62 -8.09 -9.83
N TYR A 123 -9.92 -8.17 -9.58
CA TYR A 123 -10.49 -8.17 -8.24
C TYR A 123 -10.72 -9.59 -7.68
N SER A 124 -10.13 -10.60 -8.31
CA SER A 124 -10.09 -11.96 -7.73
C SER A 124 -9.20 -12.03 -6.48
N TYR A 125 -8.31 -11.03 -6.32
CA TYR A 125 -7.49 -10.87 -5.13
C TYR A 125 -7.95 -9.70 -4.29
N ASP A 126 -8.15 -9.91 -3.00
CA ASP A 126 -8.63 -8.91 -2.04
C ASP A 126 -7.76 -7.65 -2.04
N TYR A 127 -6.44 -7.80 -2.17
CA TYR A 127 -5.52 -6.68 -2.12
C TYR A 127 -5.68 -5.71 -3.29
N THR A 128 -5.98 -6.16 -4.50
CA THR A 128 -6.19 -5.25 -5.66
C THR A 128 -7.45 -4.41 -5.50
N CYS A 129 -8.50 -4.99 -4.93
CA CYS A 129 -9.71 -4.25 -4.57
C CYS A 129 -9.41 -3.21 -3.48
N MET A 130 -8.66 -3.61 -2.44
CA MET A 130 -8.26 -2.71 -1.35
C MET A 130 -7.35 -1.58 -1.83
N GLU A 131 -6.42 -1.84 -2.75
CA GLU A 131 -5.56 -0.81 -3.33
C GLU A 131 -6.36 0.21 -4.15
N THR A 132 -7.36 -0.24 -4.90
CA THR A 132 -8.28 0.66 -5.61
C THR A 132 -9.09 1.51 -4.64
N LEU A 133 -9.64 0.91 -3.58
CA LEU A 133 -10.37 1.62 -2.52
C LEU A 133 -9.48 2.68 -1.86
N GLN A 134 -8.25 2.34 -1.52
CA GLN A 134 -7.28 3.27 -0.92
C GLN A 134 -6.94 4.42 -1.88
N GLY A 135 -6.76 4.12 -3.17
CA GLY A 135 -6.49 5.13 -4.20
C GLY A 135 -7.64 6.13 -4.35
N LEU A 136 -8.89 5.63 -4.44
CA LEU A 136 -10.09 6.45 -4.52
C LEU A 136 -10.36 7.29 -3.26
N SER A 137 -9.82 6.88 -2.12
CA SER A 137 -10.02 7.52 -0.81
C SER A 137 -8.77 8.22 -0.30
N ALA A 138 -7.74 8.37 -1.13
CA ALA A 138 -6.44 8.88 -0.71
C ALA A 138 -6.52 10.29 -0.09
N SER A 139 -7.39 11.16 -0.61
CA SER A 139 -7.61 12.52 -0.08
C SER A 139 -8.18 12.50 1.32
N GLU A 140 -9.20 11.67 1.56
CA GLU A 140 -9.87 11.53 2.85
C GLU A 140 -8.97 10.88 3.89
N LEU A 141 -8.33 9.77 3.51
CA LEU A 141 -7.40 9.05 4.39
C LEU A 141 -6.16 9.87 4.74
N SER A 142 -5.77 10.80 3.88
CA SER A 142 -4.65 11.74 4.11
C SER A 142 -5.08 13.03 4.79
N SER A 143 -6.37 13.25 5.01
CA SER A 143 -6.87 14.39 5.79
C SER A 143 -6.45 14.32 7.26
N ALA A 144 -6.60 15.39 8.00
CA ALA A 144 -6.30 15.40 9.44
C ALA A 144 -7.16 14.38 10.21
N ALA A 145 -8.45 14.26 9.84
CA ALA A 145 -9.38 13.29 10.43
C ALA A 145 -8.98 11.85 10.08
N GLY A 146 -8.69 11.59 8.80
CA GLY A 146 -8.26 10.25 8.35
C GLY A 146 -6.95 9.80 8.99
N ARG A 147 -5.97 10.69 9.14
CA ARG A 147 -4.72 10.38 9.86
C ARG A 147 -4.97 10.07 11.33
N LYS A 148 -5.78 10.89 11.99
CA LYS A 148 -6.15 10.66 13.41
C LYS A 148 -6.80 9.29 13.58
N TRP A 149 -7.78 8.98 12.72
CA TRP A 149 -8.44 7.68 12.74
C TRP A 149 -7.47 6.51 12.53
N ARG A 150 -6.60 6.59 11.50
CA ARG A 150 -5.61 5.53 11.22
C ARG A 150 -4.68 5.29 12.41
N THR A 151 -4.17 6.35 13.03
CA THR A 151 -3.32 6.25 14.22
C THR A 151 -4.05 5.56 15.36
N ALA A 152 -5.28 6.01 15.67
CA ALA A 152 -6.07 5.43 16.75
C ALA A 152 -6.47 3.97 16.45
N TYR A 153 -6.79 3.64 15.19
CA TYR A 153 -7.16 2.29 14.79
C TYR A 153 -5.97 1.31 14.84
N SER A 154 -4.78 1.79 14.49
CA SER A 154 -3.55 0.98 14.50
C SER A 154 -2.95 0.80 15.89
N ASP A 155 -3.36 1.60 16.87
CA ASP A 155 -2.88 1.49 18.23
C ASP A 155 -3.45 0.22 18.90
N PRO A 156 -2.61 -0.75 19.25
CA PRO A 156 -3.06 -2.00 19.88
C PRO A 156 -3.62 -1.78 21.28
N ASP A 157 -3.19 -0.73 21.99
CA ASP A 157 -3.60 -0.42 23.35
C ASP A 157 -4.89 0.41 23.38
N ASN A 158 -5.34 0.91 22.24
CA ASN A 158 -6.59 1.64 22.14
C ASN A 158 -7.79 0.69 22.15
N THR A 159 -8.47 0.62 23.28
CA THR A 159 -9.68 -0.20 23.48
C THR A 159 -10.96 0.46 22.96
N GLU A 160 -10.92 1.77 22.66
CA GLU A 160 -12.06 2.58 22.18
C GLU A 160 -11.89 2.93 20.70
N LYS A 161 -11.63 1.93 19.86
CA LYS A 161 -11.47 2.12 18.41
C LYS A 161 -12.80 2.53 17.78
N GLU A 162 -12.78 3.65 17.07
CA GLU A 162 -13.90 4.02 16.23
C GLU A 162 -14.07 2.99 15.11
N GLY A 163 -15.30 2.56 14.85
CA GLY A 163 -15.60 1.64 13.76
C GLY A 163 -15.42 2.29 12.38
N LEU A 164 -15.46 1.49 11.35
CA LEU A 164 -15.36 1.96 9.97
C LEU A 164 -16.52 2.87 9.59
N ASP A 165 -17.71 2.63 10.16
CA ASP A 165 -18.95 3.35 9.90
C ASP A 165 -18.98 4.78 10.44
N SER A 166 -18.14 5.11 11.43
CA SER A 166 -18.04 6.45 12.02
C SER A 166 -16.97 7.35 11.38
N THR A 167 -16.41 6.94 10.23
CA THR A 167 -15.22 7.55 9.62
C THR A 167 -15.44 7.92 8.14
N VAL A 168 -14.35 8.03 7.40
CA VAL A 168 -14.35 8.27 5.94
C VAL A 168 -14.69 7.03 5.10
N TRP A 169 -14.75 5.86 5.71
CA TRP A 169 -14.91 4.60 5.00
C TRP A 169 -16.27 4.39 4.32
N PRO A 170 -17.41 4.81 4.90
CA PRO A 170 -18.68 4.70 4.18
C PRO A 170 -18.66 5.37 2.82
N GLU A 171 -18.18 6.63 2.75
CA GLU A 171 -18.03 7.36 1.49
C GLU A 171 -17.01 6.71 0.55
N ALA A 172 -15.95 6.13 1.09
CA ALA A 172 -14.95 5.41 0.32
C ALA A 172 -15.53 4.17 -0.36
N PHE A 173 -16.35 3.40 0.33
CA PHE A 173 -17.05 2.24 -0.24
C PHE A 173 -18.09 2.65 -1.28
N GLU A 174 -18.82 3.72 -1.05
CA GLU A 174 -19.77 4.27 -2.05
C GLU A 174 -19.03 4.69 -3.33
N ARG A 175 -17.85 5.31 -3.21
CA ARG A 175 -17.02 5.66 -4.37
C ARG A 175 -16.51 4.44 -5.12
N LEU A 176 -16.10 3.39 -4.41
CA LEU A 176 -15.68 2.15 -5.06
C LEU A 176 -16.85 1.50 -5.81
N GLU A 177 -18.02 1.44 -5.20
CA GLU A 177 -19.22 0.94 -5.85
C GLU A 177 -19.56 1.74 -7.12
N GLN A 178 -19.51 3.07 -7.03
CA GLN A 178 -19.74 3.94 -8.17
C GLN A 178 -18.68 3.76 -9.26
N PHE A 179 -17.40 3.65 -8.87
CA PHE A 179 -16.29 3.40 -9.79
C PHE A 179 -16.50 2.09 -10.58
N ILE A 180 -16.91 1.02 -9.91
CA ILE A 180 -17.19 -0.27 -10.55
C ILE A 180 -18.33 -0.13 -11.57
N LYS A 181 -19.39 0.61 -11.22
CA LYS A 181 -20.52 0.87 -12.13
C LYS A 181 -20.10 1.71 -13.34
N ASP A 182 -19.38 2.80 -13.10
CA ASP A 182 -18.98 3.77 -14.12
C ASP A 182 -17.99 3.20 -15.13
N THR A 183 -17.12 2.29 -14.68
CA THR A 183 -16.09 1.66 -15.53
C THR A 183 -16.56 0.40 -16.25
N GLY A 184 -17.81 -0.03 -16.00
CA GLY A 184 -18.35 -1.24 -16.63
C GLY A 184 -17.67 -2.52 -16.17
N LEU A 185 -16.95 -2.49 -15.03
CA LEU A 185 -16.46 -3.70 -14.37
C LEU A 185 -17.68 -4.51 -13.92
N GLY A 186 -18.20 -5.37 -14.80
CA GLY A 186 -19.18 -6.37 -14.38
C GLY A 186 -18.51 -7.34 -13.43
N LEU A 187 -18.97 -7.36 -12.19
CA LEU A 187 -18.71 -8.43 -11.23
C LEU A 187 -19.56 -9.64 -11.57
#